data_ec9a729d60833dc7cf14f60918df661b
#
_entry.id   ec9a729d60833dc7cf14f60918df661b
#
_cell.length_a   1.000
_cell.length_b   1.000
_cell.length_c   1.000
_cell.angle_alpha   90.00
_cell.angle_beta   90.00
_cell.angle_gamma   90.00
#
_symmetry.space_group_name_H-M   'P 1'
#
loop_
_entity.id
_entity.type
_entity.pdbx_description
1 polymer ?
#
loop_
_entity_poly.entity_id
_entity_poly.type
_entity_poly.pdbx_seq_one_letter_code
_entity_poly.pdbx_strand_id
1 'polypeptide(L)'
;LIFWPLASFFPLAFFFVKNNLSNLGIRFLICWLVPFWIIIELIPTKLFHYPLPIFSPLILIVAGTIIYFENNKLNLKSLISKNSVFLFSLLFSLGGIVLSLFLCYLLINFNENKTDQYLYIAILFLISFLILILSILVNIKVIYGKKFHFFNFKKEIKFQNYIIFFSVIFYITIFTFVLPSLKYLFPSKIISDELKKLNYEELSVTGYHEPSLVFLAKGKIILSDPNEAAIFLAEGNNNLVLVEGRELDEFINSSSNLNLKLKKIREIKGFNYSKGQNIKILFFKVAK
;
A
#
# COMPACT_ATOMS: atom_id res chain seq x y z
N LEU A 1 -4.48 0.06 9.17
CA LEU A 1 -3.45 -0.92 8.80
C LEU A 1 -2.09 -0.28 8.52
N ILE A 2 -2.02 0.83 7.75
CA ILE A 2 -0.74 1.49 7.38
C ILE A 2 0.06 1.94 8.60
N PHE A 3 -0.59 2.29 9.72
CA PHE A 3 0.07 2.71 10.96
C PHE A 3 0.40 1.53 11.90
N TRP A 4 0.07 0.31 11.50
CA TRP A 4 0.46 -0.89 12.25
C TRP A 4 2.01 -1.05 12.25
N PRO A 5 2.64 -1.48 13.34
CA PRO A 5 2.07 -2.00 14.59
C PRO A 5 1.85 -0.95 15.69
N LEU A 6 2.22 0.31 15.46
CA LEU A 6 2.12 1.36 16.47
C LEU A 6 0.66 1.66 16.88
N ALA A 7 -0.30 1.31 16.03
CA ALA A 7 -1.72 1.41 16.34
C ALA A 7 -2.13 0.63 17.61
N SER A 8 -1.40 -0.42 17.99
CA SER A 8 -1.64 -1.16 19.23
C SER A 8 -1.52 -0.30 20.49
N PHE A 9 -0.83 0.85 20.41
CA PHE A 9 -0.71 1.81 21.50
C PHE A 9 -1.82 2.86 21.53
N PHE A 10 -2.71 2.94 20.55
CA PHE A 10 -3.78 3.95 20.51
C PHE A 10 -4.66 4.00 21.75
N PRO A 11 -5.10 2.87 22.34
CA PRO A 11 -5.87 2.92 23.57
C PRO A 11 -5.11 3.56 24.73
N LEU A 12 -3.81 3.29 24.84
CA LEU A 12 -2.92 3.92 25.82
C LEU A 12 -2.67 5.40 25.49
N ALA A 13 -2.52 5.73 24.22
CA ALA A 13 -2.33 7.10 23.73
C ALA A 13 -3.53 7.98 24.08
N PHE A 14 -4.74 7.44 24.01
CA PHE A 14 -5.93 8.17 24.44
C PHE A 14 -5.85 8.60 25.92
N PHE A 15 -5.43 7.71 26.82
CA PHE A 15 -5.24 8.06 28.23
C PHE A 15 -4.09 9.02 28.47
N PHE A 16 -2.99 8.85 27.74
CA PHE A 16 -1.86 9.77 27.79
C PHE A 16 -2.28 11.18 27.40
N VAL A 17 -2.95 11.33 26.27
CA VAL A 17 -3.45 12.62 25.77
C VAL A 17 -4.42 13.24 26.77
N LYS A 18 -5.43 12.48 27.23
CA LYS A 18 -6.42 12.95 28.21
C LYS A 18 -5.77 13.51 29.50
N ASN A 19 -4.74 12.84 29.99
CA ASN A 19 -4.06 13.24 31.23
C ASN A 19 -3.07 14.40 31.04
N ASN A 20 -2.69 14.72 29.80
CA ASN A 20 -1.69 15.73 29.49
C ASN A 20 -2.24 16.86 28.58
N LEU A 21 -3.55 17.09 28.57
CA LEU A 21 -4.19 18.17 27.79
C LEU A 21 -3.74 19.57 28.17
N SER A 22 -3.20 19.79 29.38
CA SER A 22 -2.61 21.03 29.82
C SER A 22 -1.28 21.35 29.12
N ASN A 23 -0.59 20.35 28.57
CA ASN A 23 0.67 20.50 27.87
C ASN A 23 0.45 21.12 26.48
N LEU A 24 1.17 22.22 26.19
CA LEU A 24 1.04 22.94 24.92
C LEU A 24 1.40 22.07 23.71
N GLY A 25 2.44 21.23 23.82
CA GLY A 25 2.85 20.31 22.75
C GLY A 25 1.76 19.29 22.42
N ILE A 26 1.09 18.73 23.43
CA ILE A 26 0.00 17.79 23.20
C ILE A 26 -1.18 18.48 22.52
N ARG A 27 -1.54 19.70 22.94
CA ARG A 27 -2.59 20.48 22.27
C ARG A 27 -2.26 20.74 20.80
N PHE A 28 -1.02 21.12 20.53
CA PHE A 28 -0.55 21.35 19.16
C PHE A 28 -0.71 20.09 18.30
N LEU A 29 -0.27 18.93 18.80
CA LEU A 29 -0.40 17.66 18.08
C LEU A 29 -1.87 17.28 17.79
N ILE A 30 -2.77 17.57 18.72
CA ILE A 30 -4.20 17.32 18.55
C ILE A 30 -4.80 18.30 17.53
N CYS A 31 -4.46 19.58 17.61
CA CYS A 31 -4.92 20.59 16.65
C CYS A 31 -4.39 20.32 15.24
N TRP A 32 -3.25 19.66 15.10
CA TRP A 32 -2.76 19.19 13.80
C TRP A 32 -3.52 17.95 13.33
N LEU A 33 -3.66 16.94 14.20
CA LEU A 33 -4.22 15.63 13.86
C LEU A 33 -5.72 15.68 13.54
N VAL A 34 -6.53 16.26 14.46
CA VAL A 34 -7.99 16.10 14.43
C VAL A 34 -8.64 16.83 13.26
N PRO A 35 -8.38 18.13 13.02
CA PRO A 35 -8.98 18.83 11.89
C PRO A 35 -8.59 18.21 10.55
N PHE A 36 -7.33 17.84 10.39
CA PHE A 36 -6.84 17.24 9.15
C PHE A 36 -7.48 15.86 8.90
N TRP A 37 -7.65 15.05 9.95
CA TRP A 37 -8.35 13.77 9.85
C TRP A 37 -9.80 13.95 9.41
N ILE A 38 -10.52 14.92 10.03
CA ILE A 38 -11.91 15.22 9.65
C ILE A 38 -12.00 15.61 8.18
N ILE A 39 -11.09 16.48 7.70
CA ILE A 39 -11.06 16.91 6.30
C ILE A 39 -10.86 15.70 5.37
N ILE A 40 -9.92 14.81 5.66
CA ILE A 40 -9.68 13.60 4.85
C ILE A 40 -10.94 12.71 4.80
N GLU A 41 -11.65 12.56 5.93
CA GLU A 41 -12.87 11.73 5.96
C GLU A 41 -14.03 12.33 5.15
N LEU A 42 -14.08 13.65 4.99
CA LEU A 42 -15.08 14.35 4.19
C LEU A 42 -14.81 14.26 2.68
N ILE A 43 -13.57 13.99 2.26
CA ILE A 43 -13.23 13.87 0.84
C ILE A 43 -13.72 12.52 0.30
N PRO A 44 -14.57 12.50 -0.77
CA PRO A 44 -15.10 11.25 -1.32
C PRO A 44 -14.03 10.33 -1.90
N THR A 45 -13.01 10.91 -2.56
CA THR A 45 -11.90 10.15 -3.16
C THR A 45 -10.77 10.00 -2.16
N LYS A 46 -10.46 8.76 -1.76
CA LYS A 46 -9.42 8.48 -0.76
C LYS A 46 -8.17 7.90 -1.44
N LEU A 47 -7.13 8.72 -1.62
CA LEU A 47 -5.85 8.27 -2.11
C LEU A 47 -4.95 7.85 -0.96
N PHE A 48 -4.08 6.86 -1.19
CA PHE A 48 -3.20 6.28 -0.16
C PHE A 48 -2.25 7.29 0.50
N HIS A 49 -1.90 8.38 -0.18
CA HIS A 49 -0.99 9.38 0.36
C HIS A 49 -1.68 10.48 1.19
N TYR A 50 -3.01 10.59 1.16
CA TYR A 50 -3.72 11.59 1.97
C TYR A 50 -3.45 11.49 3.47
N PRO A 51 -3.36 10.29 4.08
CA PRO A 51 -3.05 10.17 5.50
C PRO A 51 -1.61 10.49 5.90
N LEU A 52 -0.67 10.68 4.95
CA LEU A 52 0.74 10.89 5.29
C LEU A 52 0.99 12.05 6.27
N PRO A 53 0.35 13.23 6.13
CA PRO A 53 0.57 14.34 7.06
C PRO A 53 0.15 14.06 8.51
N ILE A 54 -0.83 13.15 8.73
CA ILE A 54 -1.29 12.82 10.09
C ILE A 54 -0.39 11.78 10.78
N PHE A 55 0.50 11.11 10.06
CA PHE A 55 1.42 10.15 10.68
C PHE A 55 2.41 10.81 11.62
N SER A 56 2.89 12.02 11.30
CA SER A 56 3.82 12.75 12.15
C SER A 56 3.27 13.02 13.54
N PRO A 57 2.10 13.66 13.73
CA PRO A 57 1.52 13.85 15.04
C PRO A 57 1.15 12.54 15.74
N LEU A 58 0.68 11.51 15.00
CA LEU A 58 0.40 10.19 15.58
C LEU A 58 1.65 9.53 16.13
N ILE A 59 2.76 9.55 15.40
CA ILE A 59 4.05 8.98 15.85
C ILE A 59 4.51 9.68 17.12
N LEU A 60 4.44 11.01 17.17
CA LEU A 60 4.86 11.79 18.33
C LEU A 60 3.98 11.51 19.56
N ILE A 61 2.67 11.38 19.39
CA ILE A 61 1.75 11.01 20.46
C ILE A 61 2.06 9.60 20.97
N VAL A 62 2.28 8.63 20.08
CA VAL A 62 2.60 7.24 20.46
C VAL A 62 3.97 7.18 21.15
N ALA A 63 4.99 7.87 20.65
CA ALA A 63 6.30 7.94 21.29
C ALA A 63 6.22 8.56 22.68
N GLY A 64 5.51 9.67 22.84
CA GLY A 64 5.22 10.28 24.13
C GLY A 64 4.48 9.34 25.08
N THR A 65 3.53 8.56 24.57
CA THR A 65 2.80 7.55 25.33
C THR A 65 3.73 6.46 25.87
N ILE A 66 4.60 5.93 25.03
CA ILE A 66 5.56 4.88 25.41
C ILE A 66 6.49 5.41 26.52
N ILE A 67 7.08 6.59 26.35
CA ILE A 67 7.99 7.22 27.32
C ILE A 67 7.24 7.50 28.64
N TYR A 68 6.00 8.01 28.56
CA TYR A 68 5.22 8.32 29.74
C TYR A 68 4.93 7.06 30.57
N PHE A 69 4.54 5.95 29.94
CA PHE A 69 4.24 4.71 30.64
C PHE A 69 5.47 3.86 30.99
N GLU A 70 6.64 4.13 30.44
CA GLU A 70 7.91 3.61 30.99
C GLU A 70 8.18 4.16 32.38
N ASN A 71 7.88 5.45 32.60
CA ASN A 71 8.20 6.16 33.84
C ASN A 71 7.03 6.16 34.84
N ASN A 72 5.79 6.01 34.38
CA ASN A 72 4.59 6.13 35.17
C ASN A 72 3.71 4.87 35.04
N LYS A 73 3.26 4.30 36.15
CA LYS A 73 2.28 3.22 36.11
C LYS A 73 0.91 3.72 35.65
N LEU A 74 0.25 2.98 34.80
CA LEU A 74 -1.10 3.29 34.37
C LEU A 74 -2.04 3.17 35.58
N ASN A 75 -2.55 4.31 36.09
CA ASN A 75 -3.45 4.33 37.23
C ASN A 75 -4.92 4.25 36.75
N LEU A 76 -5.33 3.07 36.28
CA LEU A 76 -6.74 2.78 35.98
C LEU A 76 -7.43 2.30 37.22
N LYS A 77 -8.45 3.05 37.65
CA LYS A 77 -9.16 2.81 38.93
C LYS A 77 -9.98 1.50 38.96
N SER A 78 -10.33 0.92 37.80
CA SER A 78 -11.09 -0.32 37.72
C SER A 78 -10.43 -1.40 36.89
N LEU A 79 -10.63 -2.67 37.25
CA LEU A 79 -10.16 -3.83 36.49
C LEU A 79 -10.84 -3.90 35.12
N ILE A 80 -12.10 -3.52 35.03
CA ILE A 80 -12.87 -3.46 33.76
C ILE A 80 -12.20 -2.51 32.77
N SER A 81 -11.80 -1.32 33.24
CA SER A 81 -11.08 -0.36 32.40
C SER A 81 -9.74 -0.91 31.89
N LYS A 82 -8.98 -1.65 32.71
CA LYS A 82 -7.72 -2.29 32.29
C LYS A 82 -7.97 -3.37 31.25
N ASN A 83 -8.96 -4.21 31.44
CA ASN A 83 -9.29 -5.27 30.49
C ASN A 83 -9.78 -4.69 29.16
N SER A 84 -10.56 -3.62 29.17
CA SER A 84 -10.99 -2.95 27.93
C SER A 84 -9.81 -2.37 27.15
N VAL A 85 -8.89 -1.68 27.82
CA VAL A 85 -7.68 -1.15 27.17
C VAL A 85 -6.84 -2.27 26.58
N PHE A 86 -6.68 -3.38 27.32
CA PHE A 86 -5.97 -4.55 26.84
C PHE A 86 -6.62 -5.17 25.60
N LEU A 87 -7.94 -5.35 25.63
CA LEU A 87 -8.71 -5.92 24.52
C LEU A 87 -8.58 -5.06 23.23
N PHE A 88 -8.76 -3.75 23.37
CA PHE A 88 -8.57 -2.84 22.23
C PHE A 88 -7.14 -2.85 21.70
N SER A 89 -6.13 -2.86 22.58
CA SER A 89 -4.73 -2.96 22.15
C SER A 89 -4.46 -4.29 21.43
N LEU A 90 -5.07 -5.38 21.87
CA LEU A 90 -4.99 -6.68 21.21
C LEU A 90 -5.63 -6.63 19.80
N LEU A 91 -6.82 -6.05 19.66
CA LEU A 91 -7.50 -5.91 18.37
C LEU A 91 -6.65 -5.13 17.36
N PHE A 92 -6.06 -4.01 17.79
CA PHE A 92 -5.15 -3.27 16.93
C PHE A 92 -3.86 -4.05 16.59
N SER A 93 -3.36 -4.87 17.51
CA SER A 93 -2.18 -5.72 17.26
C SER A 93 -2.44 -6.80 16.20
N LEU A 94 -3.68 -7.27 16.06
CA LEU A 94 -4.07 -8.23 15.02
C LEU A 94 -4.01 -7.64 13.60
N GLY A 95 -3.91 -6.31 13.46
CA GLY A 95 -3.85 -5.64 12.16
C GLY A 95 -2.76 -6.17 11.24
N GLY A 96 -1.61 -6.62 11.76
CA GLY A 96 -0.54 -7.22 10.97
C GLY A 96 -0.91 -8.58 10.37
N ILE A 97 -1.65 -9.38 11.12
CA ILE A 97 -2.15 -10.68 10.62
C ILE A 97 -3.16 -10.43 9.50
N VAL A 98 -4.07 -9.47 9.70
CA VAL A 98 -5.05 -9.08 8.67
C VAL A 98 -4.34 -8.56 7.42
N LEU A 99 -3.30 -7.74 7.57
CA LEU A 99 -2.48 -7.25 6.45
C LEU A 99 -1.75 -8.41 5.76
N SER A 100 -1.19 -9.35 6.51
CA SER A 100 -0.52 -10.53 5.96
C SER A 100 -1.49 -11.43 5.19
N LEU A 101 -2.71 -11.63 5.69
CA LEU A 101 -3.77 -12.36 4.99
C LEU A 101 -4.15 -11.68 3.68
N PHE A 102 -4.30 -10.36 3.69
CA PHE A 102 -4.59 -9.59 2.48
C PHE A 102 -3.46 -9.71 1.45
N LEU A 103 -2.21 -9.57 1.86
CA LEU A 103 -1.05 -9.74 0.97
C LEU A 103 -0.92 -11.17 0.46
N CYS A 104 -1.23 -12.17 1.29
CA CYS A 104 -1.34 -13.57 0.88
C CYS A 104 -2.36 -13.76 -0.24
N TYR A 105 -3.56 -13.20 -0.07
CA TYR A 105 -4.60 -13.23 -1.10
C TYR A 105 -4.09 -12.60 -2.42
N LEU A 106 -3.42 -11.45 -2.36
CA LEU A 106 -2.86 -10.82 -3.55
C LEU A 106 -1.77 -11.68 -4.21
N LEU A 107 -0.86 -12.25 -3.42
CA LEU A 107 0.20 -13.12 -3.93
C LEU A 107 -0.34 -14.38 -4.61
N ILE A 108 -1.36 -15.01 -4.04
CA ILE A 108 -1.96 -16.22 -4.63
C ILE A 108 -2.66 -15.92 -5.96
N ASN A 109 -3.35 -14.78 -6.06
CA ASN A 109 -4.16 -14.46 -7.23
C ASN A 109 -3.39 -13.74 -8.33
N PHE A 110 -2.35 -12.95 -8.01
CA PHE A 110 -1.73 -12.02 -8.93
C PHE A 110 -0.21 -12.24 -9.12
N ASN A 111 0.41 -13.19 -8.41
CA ASN A 111 1.83 -13.50 -8.63
C ASN A 111 1.99 -14.55 -9.75
N GLU A 112 2.82 -14.24 -10.73
CA GLU A 112 3.17 -15.16 -11.81
C GLU A 112 4.16 -16.25 -11.35
N ASN A 113 5.08 -15.93 -10.41
CA ASN A 113 6.09 -16.85 -9.89
C ASN A 113 5.60 -17.55 -8.62
N LYS A 114 5.08 -18.76 -8.78
CA LYS A 114 4.52 -19.53 -7.67
C LYS A 114 5.57 -20.08 -6.68
N THR A 115 6.82 -20.20 -7.08
CA THR A 115 7.88 -20.78 -6.23
C THR A 115 8.20 -19.93 -5.01
N ASP A 116 8.33 -18.60 -5.19
CA ASP A 116 8.78 -17.70 -4.12
C ASP A 116 7.62 -17.18 -3.26
N GLN A 117 6.38 -17.30 -3.75
CA GLN A 117 5.21 -16.77 -3.04
C GLN A 117 5.02 -17.39 -1.65
N TYR A 118 5.24 -18.71 -1.51
CA TYR A 118 5.06 -19.41 -0.23
C TYR A 118 6.09 -18.95 0.80
N LEU A 119 7.32 -18.67 0.36
CA LEU A 119 8.37 -18.13 1.22
C LEU A 119 7.99 -16.73 1.73
N TYR A 120 7.52 -15.85 0.84
CA TYR A 120 7.10 -14.49 1.23
C TYR A 120 5.92 -14.53 2.20
N ILE A 121 4.92 -15.38 1.95
CA ILE A 121 3.78 -15.60 2.82
C ILE A 121 4.26 -16.07 4.21
N ALA A 122 5.13 -17.07 4.27
CA ALA A 122 5.64 -17.59 5.53
C ALA A 122 6.40 -16.52 6.33
N ILE A 123 7.25 -15.72 5.67
CA ILE A 123 8.00 -14.64 6.31
C ILE A 123 7.05 -13.58 6.87
N LEU A 124 6.03 -13.15 6.09
CA LEU A 124 5.06 -12.14 6.53
C LEU A 124 4.28 -12.61 7.76
N PHE A 125 3.80 -13.85 7.76
CA PHE A 125 3.08 -14.42 8.92
C PHE A 125 3.98 -14.56 10.14
N LEU A 126 5.21 -15.06 9.98
CA LEU A 126 6.16 -15.21 11.07
C LEU A 126 6.46 -13.86 11.73
N ILE A 127 6.76 -12.83 10.95
CA ILE A 127 7.07 -11.49 11.49
C ILE A 127 5.84 -10.88 12.15
N SER A 128 4.66 -10.95 11.51
CA SER A 128 3.42 -10.39 12.10
C SER A 128 3.04 -11.07 13.40
N PHE A 129 3.25 -12.38 13.51
CA PHE A 129 3.01 -13.15 14.74
C PHE A 129 4.00 -12.77 15.86
N LEU A 130 5.28 -12.58 15.53
CA LEU A 130 6.28 -12.10 16.48
C LEU A 130 5.92 -10.71 17.01
N ILE A 131 5.51 -9.79 16.14
CA ILE A 131 5.09 -8.44 16.54
C ILE A 131 3.83 -8.51 17.41
N LEU A 132 2.88 -9.38 17.10
CA LEU A 132 1.69 -9.59 17.92
C LEU A 132 2.07 -10.03 19.34
N ILE A 133 2.95 -11.04 19.48
CA ILE A 133 3.41 -11.51 20.79
C ILE A 133 4.10 -10.37 21.57
N LEU A 134 5.01 -9.64 20.93
CA LEU A 134 5.72 -8.52 21.55
C LEU A 134 4.75 -7.42 21.98
N SER A 135 3.75 -7.08 21.16
CA SER A 135 2.72 -6.09 21.50
C SER A 135 1.90 -6.52 22.71
N ILE A 136 1.52 -7.80 22.80
CA ILE A 136 0.83 -8.37 23.97
C ILE A 136 1.69 -8.23 25.23
N LEU A 137 2.97 -8.61 25.15
CA LEU A 137 3.89 -8.53 26.29
C LEU A 137 4.06 -7.09 26.79
N VAL A 138 4.23 -6.12 25.89
CA VAL A 138 4.30 -4.70 26.25
C VAL A 138 3.02 -4.22 26.93
N ASN A 139 1.86 -4.53 26.35
CA ASN A 139 0.57 -4.12 26.90
C ASN A 139 0.31 -4.72 28.29
N ILE A 140 0.64 -6.01 28.50
CA ILE A 140 0.52 -6.63 29.82
C ILE A 140 1.45 -5.94 30.83
N LYS A 141 2.70 -5.65 30.46
CA LYS A 141 3.66 -4.95 31.33
C LYS A 141 3.14 -3.57 31.72
N VAL A 142 2.62 -2.79 30.76
CA VAL A 142 2.13 -1.43 30.98
C VAL A 142 0.83 -1.40 31.79
N ILE A 143 -0.14 -2.25 31.42
CA ILE A 143 -1.51 -2.20 32.00
C ILE A 143 -1.57 -2.86 33.39
N TYR A 144 -0.91 -4.00 33.57
CA TYR A 144 -1.01 -4.78 34.80
C TYR A 144 0.20 -4.64 35.72
N GLY A 145 1.30 -4.00 35.25
CA GLY A 145 2.49 -3.78 36.07
C GLY A 145 3.20 -5.06 36.51
N LYS A 146 2.90 -6.20 35.87
CA LYS A 146 3.50 -7.49 36.24
C LYS A 146 4.94 -7.53 35.77
N LYS A 147 5.87 -7.74 36.71
CA LYS A 147 7.24 -8.13 36.37
C LYS A 147 7.17 -9.53 35.77
N PHE A 148 7.52 -9.67 34.50
CA PHE A 148 7.60 -10.96 33.84
C PHE A 148 8.80 -11.73 34.40
N HIS A 149 8.58 -12.64 35.33
CA HIS A 149 9.60 -13.56 35.86
C HIS A 149 9.99 -14.64 34.84
N PHE A 150 9.30 -14.78 33.72
CA PHE A 150 9.53 -15.85 32.75
C PHE A 150 10.84 -15.72 31.97
N PHE A 151 11.38 -14.51 31.86
CA PHE A 151 12.70 -14.26 31.28
C PHE A 151 13.55 -13.51 32.29
N ASN A 152 14.48 -14.21 32.90
CA ASN A 152 15.45 -13.68 33.87
C ASN A 152 16.54 -12.86 33.14
N PHE A 153 16.13 -11.87 32.35
CA PHE A 153 17.05 -10.97 31.68
C PHE A 153 17.58 -9.96 32.67
N LYS A 154 18.87 -10.04 32.97
CA LYS A 154 19.62 -9.11 33.83
C LYS A 154 19.60 -7.64 33.35
N LYS A 155 19.08 -7.34 32.16
CA LYS A 155 18.94 -6.02 31.57
C LYS A 155 17.47 -5.76 31.24
N GLU A 156 16.98 -4.56 31.54
CA GLU A 156 15.61 -4.15 31.14
C GLU A 156 15.50 -4.16 29.62
N ILE A 157 14.90 -5.21 29.08
CA ILE A 157 14.66 -5.33 27.65
C ILE A 157 13.49 -4.42 27.30
N LYS A 158 13.75 -3.47 26.43
CA LYS A 158 12.75 -2.57 25.89
C LYS A 158 12.04 -3.27 24.71
N PHE A 159 11.00 -4.06 24.98
CA PHE A 159 10.24 -4.82 23.97
C PHE A 159 9.74 -3.94 22.83
N GLN A 160 9.43 -2.66 23.08
CA GLN A 160 9.04 -1.71 22.04
C GLN A 160 10.09 -1.52 20.96
N ASN A 161 11.39 -1.61 21.29
CA ASN A 161 12.46 -1.50 20.29
C ASN A 161 12.45 -2.70 19.33
N TYR A 162 12.10 -3.89 19.82
CA TYR A 162 11.94 -5.08 18.97
C TYR A 162 10.70 -4.98 18.09
N ILE A 163 9.60 -4.39 18.58
CA ILE A 163 8.42 -4.13 17.75
C ILE A 163 8.79 -3.23 16.57
N ILE A 164 9.52 -2.15 16.82
CA ILE A 164 9.98 -1.23 15.76
C ILE A 164 10.91 -1.97 14.79
N PHE A 165 11.89 -2.71 15.30
CA PHE A 165 12.84 -3.46 14.48
C PHE A 165 12.14 -4.47 13.55
N PHE A 166 11.26 -5.31 14.08
CA PHE A 166 10.52 -6.27 13.26
C PHE A 166 9.54 -5.60 12.30
N SER A 167 8.98 -4.43 12.65
CA SER A 167 8.16 -3.66 11.74
C SER A 167 8.95 -3.18 10.53
N VAL A 168 10.15 -2.68 10.74
CA VAL A 168 11.02 -2.24 9.64
C VAL A 168 11.31 -3.43 8.71
N ILE A 169 11.65 -4.60 9.25
CA ILE A 169 11.86 -5.81 8.44
C ILE A 169 10.59 -6.19 7.68
N PHE A 170 9.43 -6.14 8.33
CA PHE A 170 8.14 -6.45 7.69
C PHE A 170 7.86 -5.54 6.49
N TYR A 171 8.03 -4.23 6.63
CA TYR A 171 7.82 -3.31 5.53
C TYR A 171 8.90 -3.42 4.45
N ILE A 172 10.16 -3.64 4.81
CA ILE A 172 11.21 -3.96 3.84
C ILE A 172 10.81 -5.19 3.01
N THR A 173 10.32 -6.25 3.65
CA THR A 173 9.86 -7.46 2.96
C THR A 173 8.73 -7.14 1.98
N ILE A 174 7.74 -6.33 2.39
CA ILE A 174 6.64 -5.91 1.50
C ILE A 174 7.16 -5.13 0.30
N PHE A 175 7.95 -4.08 0.52
CA PHE A 175 8.36 -3.18 -0.55
C PHE A 175 9.41 -3.78 -1.48
N THR A 176 10.31 -4.65 -0.97
CA THR A 176 11.41 -5.20 -1.76
C THR A 176 11.06 -6.50 -2.48
N PHE A 177 10.19 -7.32 -1.88
CA PHE A 177 9.89 -8.65 -2.41
C PHE A 177 8.42 -8.81 -2.84
N VAL A 178 7.47 -8.44 -1.98
CA VAL A 178 6.05 -8.70 -2.23
C VAL A 178 5.50 -7.82 -3.34
N LEU A 179 5.61 -6.50 -3.21
CA LEU A 179 5.06 -5.58 -4.21
C LEU A 179 5.69 -5.75 -5.60
N PRO A 180 7.03 -5.91 -5.76
CA PRO A 180 7.60 -6.16 -7.08
C PRO A 180 7.19 -7.49 -7.71
N SER A 181 6.79 -8.49 -6.93
CA SER A 181 6.28 -9.76 -7.45
C SER A 181 4.86 -9.66 -8.02
N LEU A 182 4.08 -8.67 -7.59
CA LEU A 182 2.71 -8.43 -8.02
C LEU A 182 2.63 -7.63 -9.33
N LYS A 183 3.37 -8.06 -10.35
CA LYS A 183 3.48 -7.35 -11.65
C LYS A 183 2.12 -7.05 -12.27
N TYR A 184 1.18 -7.97 -12.15
CA TYR A 184 -0.17 -7.84 -12.68
C TYR A 184 -0.92 -6.57 -12.21
N LEU A 185 -0.58 -6.06 -11.01
CA LEU A 185 -1.13 -4.81 -10.47
C LEU A 185 -0.45 -3.55 -11.03
N PHE A 186 0.63 -3.71 -11.80
CA PHE A 186 1.41 -2.58 -12.35
C PHE A 186 1.50 -2.66 -13.88
N PRO A 187 0.37 -2.64 -14.62
CA PRO A 187 0.35 -2.82 -16.08
C PRO A 187 1.19 -1.78 -16.81
N SER A 188 1.22 -0.51 -16.37
CA SER A 188 2.08 0.53 -16.96
C SER A 188 3.56 0.15 -16.94
N LYS A 189 4.03 -0.55 -15.89
CA LYS A 189 5.41 -1.01 -15.81
C LYS A 189 5.68 -2.14 -16.81
N ILE A 190 4.76 -3.10 -16.93
CA ILE A 190 4.87 -4.19 -17.91
C ILE A 190 4.89 -3.62 -19.32
N ILE A 191 3.96 -2.68 -19.63
CA ILE A 191 3.91 -2.00 -20.93
C ILE A 191 5.24 -1.29 -21.21
N SER A 192 5.75 -0.50 -20.28
CA SER A 192 7.03 0.21 -20.44
C SER A 192 8.21 -0.74 -20.71
N ASP A 193 8.26 -1.88 -20.02
CA ASP A 193 9.34 -2.86 -20.20
C ASP A 193 9.21 -3.59 -21.55
N GLU A 194 8.00 -3.83 -22.05
CA GLU A 194 7.78 -4.36 -23.40
C GLU A 194 8.08 -3.34 -24.49
N LEU A 195 7.72 -2.07 -24.30
CA LEU A 195 8.03 -0.99 -25.23
C LEU A 195 9.53 -0.85 -25.50
N LYS A 196 10.37 -1.06 -24.48
CA LYS A 196 11.85 -1.03 -24.62
C LYS A 196 12.41 -2.11 -25.55
N LYS A 197 11.66 -3.19 -25.77
CA LYS A 197 12.04 -4.32 -26.62
C LYS A 197 11.59 -4.15 -28.07
N LEU A 198 10.70 -3.17 -28.32
CA LEU A 198 10.10 -2.94 -29.62
C LEU A 198 10.78 -1.76 -30.32
N ASN A 199 10.99 -1.88 -31.63
CA ASN A 199 11.42 -0.78 -32.46
C ASN A 199 10.18 -0.06 -33.02
N TYR A 200 9.99 1.20 -32.67
CA TYR A 200 8.90 2.08 -33.15
C TYR A 200 9.40 3.52 -33.16
N GLU A 201 8.79 4.35 -34.02
CA GLU A 201 9.10 5.78 -34.11
C GLU A 201 8.28 6.58 -33.12
N GLU A 202 6.98 6.45 -33.20
CA GLU A 202 6.04 7.16 -32.32
C GLU A 202 5.02 6.20 -31.70
N LEU A 203 4.44 6.61 -30.59
CA LEU A 203 3.52 5.81 -29.78
C LEU A 203 2.23 6.58 -29.51
N SER A 204 1.11 5.99 -29.87
CA SER A 204 -0.22 6.43 -29.45
C SER A 204 -0.88 5.40 -28.54
N VAL A 205 -1.73 5.88 -27.62
CA VAL A 205 -2.44 5.06 -26.62
C VAL A 205 -3.90 5.49 -26.58
N THR A 206 -4.80 4.53 -26.75
CA THR A 206 -6.24 4.74 -26.62
C THR A 206 -6.84 3.88 -25.50
N GLY A 207 -7.74 4.48 -24.72
CA GLY A 207 -8.48 3.87 -23.60
C GLY A 207 -7.71 3.75 -22.29
N TYR A 208 -6.40 3.55 -22.30
CA TYR A 208 -5.56 3.42 -21.11
C TYR A 208 -4.71 4.68 -20.86
N HIS A 209 -5.36 5.74 -20.37
CA HIS A 209 -4.76 7.05 -20.13
C HIS A 209 -4.25 7.20 -18.69
N GLU A 210 -3.40 6.26 -18.22
CA GLU A 210 -2.87 6.31 -16.86
C GLU A 210 -1.62 7.18 -16.76
N PRO A 211 -1.55 8.13 -15.81
CA PRO A 211 -0.38 9.01 -15.63
C PRO A 211 0.93 8.24 -15.42
N SER A 212 0.85 7.05 -14.81
CA SER A 212 2.00 6.18 -14.61
C SER A 212 2.62 5.67 -15.92
N LEU A 213 1.80 5.43 -16.95
CA LEU A 213 2.30 5.04 -18.28
C LEU A 213 3.00 6.22 -18.95
N VAL A 214 2.37 7.41 -18.94
CA VAL A 214 2.96 8.64 -19.49
C VAL A 214 4.31 8.94 -18.86
N PHE A 215 4.40 8.83 -17.53
CA PHE A 215 5.65 9.03 -16.80
C PHE A 215 6.74 8.02 -17.20
N LEU A 216 6.40 6.73 -17.25
CA LEU A 216 7.36 5.66 -17.59
C LEU A 216 7.84 5.72 -19.05
N ALA A 217 7.03 6.23 -19.96
CA ALA A 217 7.39 6.47 -21.35
C ALA A 217 8.04 7.85 -21.60
N LYS A 218 8.39 8.57 -20.53
CA LYS A 218 9.07 9.88 -20.56
C LYS A 218 8.33 10.95 -21.36
N GLY A 219 7.00 10.96 -21.29
CA GLY A 219 6.14 11.90 -22.00
C GLY A 219 6.06 11.72 -23.52
N LYS A 220 6.68 10.69 -24.08
CA LYS A 220 6.67 10.39 -25.52
C LYS A 220 5.48 9.51 -25.91
N ILE A 221 4.28 9.92 -25.48
CA ILE A 221 3.03 9.22 -25.76
C ILE A 221 1.99 10.23 -26.23
N ILE A 222 1.31 9.92 -27.33
CA ILE A 222 0.11 10.63 -27.77
C ILE A 222 -1.09 9.90 -27.19
N LEU A 223 -1.88 10.62 -26.41
CA LEU A 223 -3.16 10.11 -25.90
C LEU A 223 -4.24 10.46 -26.95
N SER A 224 -4.92 9.47 -27.47
CA SER A 224 -5.85 9.62 -28.59
C SER A 224 -7.13 8.82 -28.37
N ASP A 225 -8.16 9.21 -29.10
CA ASP A 225 -9.37 8.42 -29.27
C ASP A 225 -9.13 7.28 -30.29
N PRO A 226 -9.99 6.24 -30.35
CA PRO A 226 -9.82 5.12 -31.27
C PRO A 226 -9.68 5.52 -32.74
N ASN A 227 -10.42 6.55 -33.18
CA ASN A 227 -10.37 7.09 -34.56
C ASN A 227 -9.04 7.79 -34.83
N GLU A 228 -8.61 8.65 -33.92
CA GLU A 228 -7.32 9.34 -34.01
C GLU A 228 -6.15 8.35 -33.99
N ALA A 229 -6.25 7.30 -33.18
CA ALA A 229 -5.25 6.25 -33.11
C ALA A 229 -5.14 5.47 -34.42
N ALA A 230 -6.25 5.24 -35.13
CA ALA A 230 -6.24 4.62 -36.46
C ALA A 230 -5.58 5.53 -37.54
N ILE A 231 -5.91 6.84 -37.52
CA ILE A 231 -5.27 7.84 -38.42
C ILE A 231 -3.79 7.91 -38.13
N PHE A 232 -3.38 8.04 -36.87
CA PHE A 232 -1.98 8.05 -36.46
C PHE A 232 -1.20 6.82 -36.96
N LEU A 233 -1.85 5.64 -36.95
CA LEU A 233 -1.24 4.42 -37.45
C LEU A 233 -1.06 4.43 -38.98
N ALA A 234 -1.97 5.13 -39.70
CA ALA A 234 -1.89 5.29 -41.17
C ALA A 234 -0.78 6.26 -41.59
N GLU A 235 -0.47 7.28 -40.81
CA GLU A 235 0.48 8.34 -41.12
C GLU A 235 1.95 7.90 -41.08
N GLY A 236 2.29 6.87 -40.30
CA GLY A 236 3.66 6.45 -40.09
C GLY A 236 3.92 4.97 -40.33
N ASN A 237 4.99 4.66 -41.07
CA ASN A 237 5.35 3.27 -41.42
C ASN A 237 5.79 2.41 -40.21
N ASN A 238 6.18 3.01 -39.10
CA ASN A 238 6.68 2.30 -37.90
C ASN A 238 6.03 2.81 -36.62
N ASN A 239 4.85 3.38 -36.73
CA ASN A 239 4.05 3.81 -35.57
C ASN A 239 3.50 2.62 -34.83
N LEU A 240 3.39 2.77 -33.49
CA LEU A 240 2.84 1.77 -32.60
C LEU A 240 1.61 2.34 -31.88
N VAL A 241 0.54 1.55 -31.86
CA VAL A 241 -0.67 1.91 -31.13
C VAL A 241 -0.95 0.88 -30.04
N LEU A 242 -1.24 1.38 -28.82
CA LEU A 242 -1.74 0.57 -27.71
C LEU A 242 -3.24 0.82 -27.57
N VAL A 243 -4.01 -0.26 -27.59
CA VAL A 243 -5.48 -0.19 -27.50
C VAL A 243 -5.95 -0.94 -26.27
N GLU A 244 -6.70 -0.27 -25.38
CA GLU A 244 -7.40 -0.94 -24.30
C GLU A 244 -8.58 -1.75 -24.86
N GLY A 245 -8.79 -2.96 -24.32
CA GLY A 245 -9.78 -3.91 -24.84
C GLY A 245 -11.20 -3.37 -24.96
N ARG A 246 -11.58 -2.34 -24.20
CA ARG A 246 -12.90 -1.70 -24.29
C ARG A 246 -13.08 -0.87 -25.57
N GLU A 247 -12.00 -0.35 -26.10
CA GLU A 247 -12.01 0.51 -27.30
C GLU A 247 -11.56 -0.24 -28.55
N LEU A 248 -11.37 -1.56 -28.41
CA LEU A 248 -10.84 -2.39 -29.48
C LEU A 248 -11.74 -2.44 -30.71
N ASP A 249 -13.05 -2.60 -30.52
CA ASP A 249 -14.01 -2.75 -31.61
C ASP A 249 -14.11 -1.44 -32.42
N GLU A 250 -14.14 -0.29 -31.75
CA GLU A 250 -14.14 1.01 -32.40
C GLU A 250 -12.85 1.27 -33.15
N PHE A 251 -11.69 0.95 -32.56
CA PHE A 251 -10.40 1.05 -33.24
C PHE A 251 -10.30 0.17 -34.49
N ILE A 252 -10.78 -1.09 -34.42
CA ILE A 252 -10.79 -2.01 -35.56
C ILE A 252 -11.68 -1.45 -36.67
N ASN A 253 -12.87 -0.97 -36.34
CA ASN A 253 -13.79 -0.38 -37.33
C ASN A 253 -13.17 0.84 -38.02
N SER A 254 -12.56 1.75 -37.27
CA SER A 254 -11.89 2.94 -37.80
C SER A 254 -10.70 2.56 -38.68
N SER A 255 -9.92 1.59 -38.27
CA SER A 255 -8.80 1.07 -39.06
C SER A 255 -9.25 0.39 -40.38
N SER A 256 -10.38 -0.30 -40.34
CA SER A 256 -10.98 -0.94 -41.52
C SER A 256 -11.47 0.09 -42.52
N ASN A 257 -12.06 1.20 -42.06
CA ASN A 257 -12.48 2.33 -42.90
C ASN A 257 -11.29 2.97 -43.63
N LEU A 258 -10.09 2.93 -43.04
CA LEU A 258 -8.85 3.41 -43.61
C LEU A 258 -8.08 2.33 -44.44
N ASN A 259 -8.71 1.16 -44.65
CA ASN A 259 -8.10 0.00 -45.32
C ASN A 259 -6.76 -0.46 -44.71
N LEU A 260 -6.55 -0.26 -43.43
CA LEU A 260 -5.33 -0.66 -42.73
C LEU A 260 -5.31 -2.17 -42.44
N LYS A 261 -4.24 -2.84 -42.85
CA LYS A 261 -3.98 -4.22 -42.39
C LYS A 261 -3.28 -4.18 -41.04
N LEU A 262 -4.03 -4.50 -39.97
CA LEU A 262 -3.50 -4.49 -38.63
C LEU A 262 -2.71 -5.77 -38.31
N LYS A 263 -1.53 -5.59 -37.73
CA LYS A 263 -0.73 -6.68 -37.14
C LYS A 263 -0.72 -6.53 -35.62
N LYS A 264 -1.37 -7.45 -34.93
CA LYS A 264 -1.24 -7.55 -33.47
C LYS A 264 0.14 -8.09 -33.12
N ILE A 265 0.93 -7.33 -32.37
CA ILE A 265 2.29 -7.69 -31.95
C ILE A 265 2.27 -8.38 -30.60
N ARG A 266 1.54 -7.83 -29.64
CA ARG A 266 1.51 -8.31 -28.28
C ARG A 266 0.20 -8.00 -27.59
N GLU A 267 -0.04 -8.74 -26.51
CA GLU A 267 -1.18 -8.54 -25.61
C GLU A 267 -0.66 -8.58 -24.16
N ILE A 268 -1.05 -7.60 -23.36
CA ILE A 268 -0.75 -7.52 -21.94
C ILE A 268 -2.07 -7.53 -21.19
N LYS A 269 -2.14 -8.37 -20.17
CA LYS A 269 -3.25 -8.39 -19.21
C LYS A 269 -2.76 -7.79 -17.90
N GLY A 270 -3.62 -7.06 -17.21
CA GLY A 270 -3.31 -6.46 -15.93
C GLY A 270 -4.57 -6.06 -15.17
N PHE A 271 -4.37 -5.53 -13.98
CA PHE A 271 -5.45 -5.00 -13.15
C PHE A 271 -5.23 -3.49 -12.95
N ASN A 272 -6.20 -2.69 -13.38
CA ASN A 272 -6.20 -1.28 -13.12
C ASN A 272 -6.83 -1.03 -11.74
N TYR A 273 -5.98 -0.82 -10.72
CA TYR A 273 -6.43 -0.59 -9.35
C TYR A 273 -7.15 0.75 -9.17
N SER A 274 -6.90 1.75 -10.03
CA SER A 274 -7.60 3.05 -10.00
C SER A 274 -9.08 2.90 -10.35
N LYS A 275 -9.39 1.99 -11.28
CA LYS A 275 -10.75 1.70 -11.76
C LYS A 275 -11.35 0.41 -11.18
N GLY A 276 -10.54 -0.41 -10.46
CA GLY A 276 -10.95 -1.69 -9.90
C GLY A 276 -11.29 -2.76 -10.95
N GLN A 277 -10.67 -2.73 -12.13
CA GLN A 277 -11.04 -3.56 -13.28
C GLN A 277 -9.84 -4.29 -13.89
N ASN A 278 -10.09 -5.51 -14.38
CA ASN A 278 -9.13 -6.18 -15.25
C ASN A 278 -9.07 -5.46 -16.59
N ILE A 279 -7.86 -5.24 -17.06
CA ILE A 279 -7.59 -4.59 -18.33
C ILE A 279 -6.81 -5.51 -19.26
N LYS A 280 -6.98 -5.26 -20.55
CA LYS A 280 -6.29 -5.94 -21.64
C LYS A 280 -5.79 -4.87 -22.60
N ILE A 281 -4.49 -4.80 -22.80
CA ILE A 281 -3.85 -3.83 -23.69
C ILE A 281 -3.25 -4.59 -24.86
N LEU A 282 -3.63 -4.20 -26.08
CA LEU A 282 -3.18 -4.81 -27.33
C LEU A 282 -2.26 -3.82 -28.06
N PHE A 283 -1.21 -4.35 -28.64
CA PHE A 283 -0.19 -3.60 -29.38
C PHE A 283 -0.41 -3.85 -30.87
N PHE A 284 -0.58 -2.78 -31.64
CA PHE A 284 -0.82 -2.85 -33.07
C PHE A 284 0.19 -2.05 -33.87
N LYS A 285 0.57 -2.60 -35.03
CA LYS A 285 1.27 -1.94 -36.14
C LYS A 285 0.57 -2.23 -37.45
N VAL A 286 0.89 -1.47 -38.48
CA VAL A 286 0.51 -1.80 -39.87
C VAL A 286 1.26 -3.05 -40.31
N ALA A 287 0.57 -4.03 -40.88
CA ALA A 287 1.22 -5.15 -41.55
C ALA A 287 1.87 -4.66 -42.81
N LYS A 288 3.15 -4.90 -42.98
CA LYS A 288 3.87 -4.67 -44.25
C LYS A 288 3.43 -5.64 -45.32
#